data_22cdca51eb2923dbbc342be5a9f6099a
#
_entry.id   22cdca51eb2923dbbc342be5a9f6099a
#
_cell.length_a   1.000
_cell.length_b   1.000
_cell.length_c   1.000
_cell.angle_alpha   90.00
_cell.angle_beta   90.00
_cell.angle_gamma   90.00
#
_symmetry.space_group_name_H-M   'P 1'
#
loop_
_entity.id
_entity.type
_entity.pdbx_description
1 polymer ?
#
loop_
_entity_poly.entity_id
_entity_poly.type
_entity_poly.pdbx_seq_one_letter_code
_entity_poly.pdbx_strand_id
1 'polypeptide(L)'
;MQIKGALMLLGASFFWGTTFVAQMTGMDGLGPFSYAAARYFLGFLFLLAVLISTRKSRAKERRAGKISRGFLAGLISGIFLFLASSMQQISMLYTTAGKAAFITCLYIMFVPLAAVFLGKKILRENWIGAILAMVGLYFLAINEAISVNRGDVILFFSAFLWTAQILVIDKFANKVDILINVAIQDNNLFSFL
;
A
#
# COMPACT_ATOMS: atom_id res chain seq x y z
N MET A 1 -3.70 -0.39 25.29
CA MET A 1 -3.19 0.16 24.02
C MET A 1 -3.35 -0.78 22.83
N GLN A 2 -3.19 -2.09 22.98
CA GLN A 2 -3.26 -3.09 21.90
C GLN A 2 -4.63 -3.17 21.20
N ILE A 3 -5.74 -3.13 21.95
CA ILE A 3 -7.10 -3.27 21.36
C ILE A 3 -7.45 -2.10 20.42
N LYS A 4 -7.13 -0.86 20.80
CA LYS A 4 -7.37 0.31 19.94
C LYS A 4 -6.60 0.21 18.62
N GLY A 5 -5.34 -0.22 18.68
CA GLY A 5 -4.52 -0.44 17.49
C GLY A 5 -5.09 -1.54 16.59
N ALA A 6 -5.55 -2.65 17.18
CA ALA A 6 -6.18 -3.74 16.43
C ALA A 6 -7.49 -3.29 15.74
N LEU A 7 -8.34 -2.53 16.42
CA LEU A 7 -9.57 -1.98 15.84
C LEU A 7 -9.29 -0.99 14.70
N MET A 8 -8.26 -0.14 14.83
CA MET A 8 -7.84 0.75 13.76
C MET A 8 -7.31 -0.02 12.54
N LEU A 9 -6.54 -1.09 12.76
CA LEU A 9 -6.05 -1.95 11.68
C LEU A 9 -7.20 -2.69 10.99
N LEU A 10 -8.17 -3.21 11.74
CA LEU A 10 -9.37 -3.84 11.17
C LEU A 10 -10.17 -2.84 10.33
N GLY A 11 -10.38 -1.62 10.81
CA GLY A 11 -11.04 -0.56 10.06
C GLY A 11 -10.29 -0.23 8.77
N ALA A 12 -8.96 -0.06 8.84
CA ALA A 12 -8.13 0.19 7.67
C ALA A 12 -8.19 -0.95 6.65
N SER A 13 -8.16 -2.21 7.12
CA SER A 13 -8.27 -3.40 6.26
C SER A 13 -9.63 -3.48 5.57
N PHE A 14 -10.71 -3.13 6.28
CA PHE A 14 -12.06 -3.08 5.70
C PHE A 14 -12.13 -2.05 4.57
N PHE A 15 -11.68 -0.81 4.82
CA PHE A 15 -11.63 0.21 3.78
C PHE A 15 -10.73 -0.18 2.62
N TRP A 16 -9.58 -0.77 2.90
CA TRP A 16 -8.69 -1.22 1.83
C TRP A 16 -9.31 -2.34 0.98
N GLY A 17 -9.98 -3.31 1.61
CA GLY A 17 -10.67 -4.39 0.89
C GLY A 17 -11.74 -3.85 -0.07
N THR A 18 -12.54 -2.86 0.36
CA THR A 18 -13.58 -2.24 -0.49
C THR A 18 -12.99 -1.47 -1.67
N THR A 19 -11.72 -1.01 -1.59
CA THR A 19 -11.12 -0.25 -2.69
C THR A 19 -10.90 -1.07 -3.96
N PHE A 20 -10.76 -2.39 -3.89
CA PHE A 20 -10.63 -3.22 -5.09
C PHE A 20 -11.90 -3.16 -5.95
N VAL A 21 -13.07 -3.28 -5.32
CA VAL A 21 -14.36 -3.18 -6.01
C VAL A 21 -14.55 -1.75 -6.54
N ALA A 22 -14.29 -0.74 -5.72
CA ALA A 22 -14.42 0.66 -6.10
C ALA A 22 -13.47 1.03 -7.26
N GLN A 23 -12.26 0.47 -7.31
CA GLN A 23 -11.33 0.68 -8.41
C GLN A 23 -11.86 0.10 -9.72
N MET A 24 -12.37 -1.13 -9.70
CA MET A 24 -12.94 -1.75 -10.91
C MET A 24 -14.13 -0.96 -11.45
N THR A 25 -15.10 -0.65 -10.59
CA THR A 25 -16.28 0.12 -10.97
C THR A 25 -15.93 1.54 -11.45
N GLY A 26 -14.96 2.18 -10.78
CA GLY A 26 -14.54 3.54 -11.14
C GLY A 26 -13.75 3.63 -12.45
N MET A 27 -13.11 2.54 -12.88
CA MET A 27 -12.38 2.49 -14.15
C MET A 27 -13.31 2.39 -15.38
N ASP A 28 -14.54 1.89 -15.22
CA ASP A 28 -15.46 1.66 -16.33
C ASP A 28 -15.77 2.94 -17.14
N GLY A 29 -15.68 4.12 -16.50
CA GLY A 29 -15.97 5.39 -17.15
C GLY A 29 -14.76 6.28 -17.43
N LEU A 30 -13.64 6.11 -16.69
CA LEU A 30 -12.52 7.06 -16.71
C LEU A 30 -11.21 6.46 -17.25
N GLY A 31 -11.14 5.16 -17.37
CA GLY A 31 -9.90 4.43 -17.63
C GLY A 31 -8.96 4.36 -16.40
N PRO A 32 -7.99 3.42 -16.43
CA PRO A 32 -7.20 3.07 -15.25
C PRO A 32 -6.35 4.23 -14.69
N PHE A 33 -5.66 4.94 -15.56
CA PHE A 33 -4.74 6.02 -15.14
C PHE A 33 -5.49 7.28 -14.69
N SER A 34 -6.55 7.67 -15.38
CA SER A 34 -7.36 8.85 -15.00
C SER A 34 -8.03 8.65 -13.65
N TYR A 35 -8.56 7.44 -13.40
CA TYR A 35 -9.10 7.08 -12.08
C TYR A 35 -8.02 7.12 -10.99
N ALA A 36 -6.86 6.53 -11.25
CA ALA A 36 -5.74 6.54 -10.32
C ALA A 36 -5.28 7.96 -9.99
N ALA A 37 -5.10 8.82 -11.02
CA ALA A 37 -4.72 10.22 -10.86
C ALA A 37 -5.71 10.98 -9.98
N ALA A 38 -7.01 10.87 -10.25
CA ALA A 38 -8.05 11.52 -9.46
C ALA A 38 -8.02 11.06 -7.98
N ARG A 39 -7.88 9.75 -7.74
CA ARG A 39 -7.81 9.18 -6.39
C ARG A 39 -6.61 9.69 -5.61
N TYR A 40 -5.41 9.67 -6.21
CA TYR A 40 -4.20 10.13 -5.52
C TYR A 40 -4.18 11.65 -5.34
N PHE A 41 -4.74 12.41 -6.27
CA PHE A 41 -4.90 13.85 -6.12
C PHE A 41 -5.80 14.20 -4.93
N LEU A 42 -6.95 13.54 -4.79
CA LEU A 42 -7.84 13.72 -3.65
C LEU A 42 -7.17 13.30 -2.32
N GLY A 43 -6.44 12.18 -2.32
CA GLY A 43 -5.65 11.73 -1.17
C GLY A 43 -4.61 12.75 -0.76
N PHE A 44 -3.86 13.29 -1.72
CA PHE A 44 -2.88 14.34 -1.48
C PHE A 44 -3.51 15.62 -0.88
N LEU A 45 -4.63 16.10 -1.43
CA LEU A 45 -5.34 17.26 -0.89
C LEU A 45 -5.80 17.03 0.55
N PHE A 46 -6.34 15.86 0.86
CA PHE A 46 -6.73 15.48 2.22
C PHE A 46 -5.54 15.49 3.18
N LEU A 47 -4.43 14.86 2.80
CA LEU A 47 -3.21 14.84 3.61
C LEU A 47 -2.59 16.22 3.77
N LEU A 48 -2.66 17.06 2.75
CA LEU A 48 -2.22 18.45 2.83
C LEU A 48 -3.03 19.23 3.87
N ALA A 49 -4.35 19.06 3.88
CA ALA A 49 -5.22 19.67 4.89
C ALA A 49 -4.88 19.19 6.30
N VAL A 50 -4.63 17.89 6.50
CA VAL A 50 -4.18 17.32 7.78
C VAL A 50 -2.82 17.87 8.19
N LEU A 51 -1.87 18.00 7.28
CA LEU A 51 -0.55 18.57 7.54
C LEU A 51 -0.61 20.02 7.98
N ILE A 52 -1.46 20.81 7.33
CA ILE A 52 -1.69 22.22 7.69
C ILE A 52 -2.32 22.31 9.08
N SER A 53 -3.35 21.52 9.36
CA SER A 53 -4.07 21.51 10.64
C SER A 53 -3.17 21.08 11.81
N THR A 54 -2.25 20.13 11.58
CA THR A 54 -1.34 19.60 12.61
C THR A 54 0.01 20.32 12.69
N ARG A 55 0.22 21.38 11.91
CA ARG A 55 1.51 22.08 11.75
C ARG A 55 2.12 22.52 13.09
N LYS A 56 1.30 23.08 13.99
CA LYS A 56 1.77 23.58 15.32
C LYS A 56 2.22 22.43 16.21
N SER A 57 1.47 21.34 16.25
CA SER A 57 1.79 20.16 17.06
C SER A 57 3.09 19.48 16.63
N ARG A 58 3.47 19.63 15.35
CA ARG A 58 4.62 18.98 14.71
C ARG A 58 5.90 19.83 14.66
N ALA A 59 5.87 21.02 15.26
CA ALA A 59 7.03 21.92 15.26
C ALA A 59 8.29 21.30 15.86
N LYS A 60 8.16 20.39 16.86
CA LYS A 60 9.27 19.66 17.48
C LYS A 60 9.95 18.69 16.50
N GLU A 61 9.18 18.02 15.65
CA GLU A 61 9.70 17.07 14.64
C GLU A 61 10.46 17.78 13.52
N ARG A 62 9.99 18.98 13.14
CA ARG A 62 10.70 19.85 12.19
C ARG A 62 12.10 20.23 12.69
N ARG A 63 12.23 20.60 13.97
CA ARG A 63 13.52 20.95 14.60
C ARG A 63 14.49 19.77 14.65
N ALA A 64 14.00 18.53 14.70
CA ALA A 64 14.83 17.34 14.73
C ALA A 64 15.38 16.90 13.35
N GLY A 65 15.19 17.67 12.27
CA GLY A 65 15.67 17.33 10.93
C GLY A 65 14.93 16.14 10.28
N LYS A 66 13.81 15.69 10.87
CA LYS A 66 13.04 14.53 10.37
C LYS A 66 12.36 14.81 9.03
N ILE A 67 12.13 16.07 8.69
CA ILE A 67 11.46 16.47 7.44
C ILE A 67 12.35 16.18 6.22
N SER A 68 13.64 16.54 6.26
CA SER A 68 14.55 16.31 5.13
C SER A 68 14.71 14.81 4.84
N ARG A 69 14.84 13.99 5.89
CA ARG A 69 14.90 12.53 5.75
C ARG A 69 13.57 11.94 5.28
N GLY A 70 12.44 12.55 5.68
CA GLY A 70 11.09 12.20 5.24
C GLY A 70 10.90 12.41 3.75
N PHE A 71 11.49 13.46 3.19
CA PHE A 71 11.42 13.72 1.75
C PHE A 71 12.07 12.61 0.93
N LEU A 72 13.29 12.22 1.26
CA LEU A 72 14.00 11.13 0.55
C LEU A 72 13.26 9.80 0.69
N ALA A 73 12.80 9.48 1.91
CA ALA A 73 12.02 8.26 2.16
C ALA A 73 10.70 8.26 1.36
N GLY A 74 10.00 9.41 1.33
CA GLY A 74 8.78 9.61 0.56
C GLY A 74 9.00 9.47 -0.94
N LEU A 75 10.09 10.03 -1.47
CA LEU A 75 10.44 9.92 -2.88
C LEU A 75 10.70 8.46 -3.29
N ILE A 76 11.54 7.75 -2.54
CA ILE A 76 11.89 6.36 -2.84
C ILE A 76 10.64 5.45 -2.72
N SER A 77 9.91 5.57 -1.60
CA SER A 77 8.69 4.76 -1.41
C SER A 77 7.58 5.13 -2.41
N GLY A 78 7.51 6.40 -2.84
CA GLY A 78 6.59 6.88 -3.87
C GLY A 78 6.84 6.26 -5.24
N ILE A 79 8.10 6.09 -5.63
CA ILE A 79 8.45 5.39 -6.88
C ILE A 79 7.96 3.94 -6.85
N PHE A 80 8.22 3.20 -5.75
CA PHE A 80 7.73 1.83 -5.62
C PHE A 80 6.20 1.78 -5.59
N LEU A 81 5.55 2.71 -4.90
CA LEU A 81 4.11 2.81 -4.83
C LEU A 81 3.50 3.10 -6.21
N PHE A 82 4.09 4.02 -6.97
CA PHE A 82 3.67 4.32 -8.35
C PHE A 82 3.75 3.09 -9.24
N LEU A 83 4.88 2.41 -9.27
CA LEU A 83 5.07 1.21 -10.09
C LEU A 83 4.12 0.08 -9.67
N ALA A 84 4.01 -0.19 -8.37
CA ALA A 84 3.13 -1.23 -7.84
C ALA A 84 1.65 -0.95 -8.14
N SER A 85 1.19 0.28 -7.90
CA SER A 85 -0.20 0.66 -8.12
C SER A 85 -0.56 0.76 -9.61
N SER A 86 0.37 1.22 -10.47
CA SER A 86 0.16 1.23 -11.92
C SER A 86 0.03 -0.18 -12.49
N MET A 87 0.90 -1.10 -12.08
CA MET A 87 0.80 -2.51 -12.45
C MET A 87 -0.50 -3.13 -11.96
N GLN A 88 -0.89 -2.88 -10.70
CA GLN A 88 -2.15 -3.34 -10.15
C GLN A 88 -3.35 -2.77 -10.92
N GLN A 89 -3.34 -1.49 -11.25
CA GLN A 89 -4.43 -0.83 -11.97
C GLN A 89 -4.61 -1.39 -13.38
N ILE A 90 -3.50 -1.61 -14.11
CA ILE A 90 -3.53 -2.24 -15.45
C ILE A 90 -4.03 -3.68 -15.36
N SER A 91 -3.58 -4.44 -14.37
CA SER A 91 -3.94 -5.85 -14.22
C SER A 91 -5.44 -6.05 -13.97
N MET A 92 -6.08 -5.10 -13.27
CA MET A 92 -7.53 -5.13 -13.01
C MET A 92 -8.40 -5.07 -14.28
N LEU A 93 -7.83 -4.68 -15.43
CA LEU A 93 -8.52 -4.78 -16.74
C LEU A 93 -8.66 -6.23 -17.22
N TYR A 94 -7.91 -7.17 -16.64
CA TYR A 94 -7.80 -8.56 -17.09
C TYR A 94 -8.17 -9.58 -16.04
N THR A 95 -8.47 -9.16 -14.80
CA THR A 95 -8.74 -10.07 -13.69
C THR A 95 -9.91 -9.56 -12.84
N THR A 96 -10.38 -10.37 -11.90
CA THR A 96 -11.48 -10.01 -11.00
C THR A 96 -10.97 -9.35 -9.71
N ALA A 97 -11.85 -8.65 -8.99
CA ALA A 97 -11.51 -8.01 -7.74
C ALA A 97 -10.99 -9.00 -6.68
N GLY A 98 -11.61 -10.21 -6.61
CA GLY A 98 -11.20 -11.25 -5.68
C GLY A 98 -9.80 -11.78 -5.97
N LYS A 99 -9.51 -12.11 -7.25
CA LYS A 99 -8.16 -12.54 -7.67
C LYS A 99 -7.13 -11.43 -7.48
N ALA A 100 -7.50 -10.19 -7.83
CA ALA A 100 -6.61 -9.04 -7.65
C ALA A 100 -6.26 -8.83 -6.18
N ALA A 101 -7.23 -8.93 -5.28
CA ALA A 101 -7.00 -8.84 -3.84
C ALA A 101 -6.10 -9.98 -3.34
N PHE A 102 -6.40 -11.23 -3.73
CA PHE A 102 -5.62 -12.40 -3.33
C PHE A 102 -4.15 -12.29 -3.75
N ILE A 103 -3.89 -12.04 -5.04
CA ILE A 103 -2.54 -11.99 -5.58
C ILE A 103 -1.76 -10.79 -5.04
N THR A 104 -2.39 -9.63 -4.93
CA THR A 104 -1.74 -8.46 -4.32
C THR A 104 -1.32 -8.75 -2.89
N CYS A 105 -2.21 -9.36 -2.10
CA CYS A 105 -1.95 -9.68 -0.69
C CYS A 105 -0.85 -10.71 -0.46
N LEU A 106 -0.28 -11.33 -1.50
CA LEU A 106 0.94 -12.15 -1.37
C LEU A 106 2.10 -11.37 -0.72
N TYR A 107 2.10 -10.03 -0.79
CA TYR A 107 3.08 -9.22 -0.08
C TYR A 107 3.09 -9.49 1.44
N ILE A 108 1.98 -9.96 2.04
CA ILE A 108 1.91 -10.36 3.46
C ILE A 108 2.91 -11.48 3.77
N MET A 109 3.16 -12.38 2.81
CA MET A 109 4.20 -13.41 2.92
C MET A 109 5.57 -12.90 2.50
N PHE A 110 5.63 -12.08 1.45
CA PHE A 110 6.91 -11.60 0.91
C PHE A 110 7.61 -10.61 1.86
N VAL A 111 6.88 -9.80 2.61
CA VAL A 111 7.46 -8.85 3.58
C VAL A 111 8.27 -9.56 4.67
N PRO A 112 7.72 -10.53 5.45
CA PRO A 112 8.50 -11.24 6.44
C PRO A 112 9.63 -12.07 5.83
N LEU A 113 9.43 -12.69 4.66
CA LEU A 113 10.49 -13.41 3.95
C LEU A 113 11.65 -12.47 3.63
N ALA A 114 11.39 -11.35 2.98
CA ALA A 114 12.42 -10.37 2.64
C ALA A 114 13.09 -9.76 3.88
N ALA A 115 12.33 -9.55 4.96
CA ALA A 115 12.87 -9.05 6.22
C ALA A 115 13.86 -10.06 6.86
N VAL A 116 13.59 -11.36 6.77
CA VAL A 116 14.54 -12.42 7.20
C VAL A 116 15.83 -12.35 6.38
N PHE A 117 15.73 -12.25 5.04
CA PHE A 117 16.92 -12.08 4.18
C PHE A 117 17.72 -10.83 4.50
N LEU A 118 17.07 -9.77 5.02
CA LEU A 118 17.72 -8.56 5.52
C LEU A 118 18.25 -8.69 6.96
N GLY A 119 18.27 -9.90 7.53
CA GLY A 119 18.79 -10.19 8.86
C GLY A 119 17.87 -9.80 10.02
N LYS A 120 16.60 -9.48 9.76
CA LYS A 120 15.63 -9.16 10.82
C LYS A 120 15.07 -10.43 11.44
N LYS A 121 14.91 -10.44 12.75
CA LYS A 121 14.21 -11.51 13.45
C LYS A 121 12.70 -11.27 13.38
N ILE A 122 11.97 -12.21 12.80
CA ILE A 122 10.51 -12.17 12.71
C ILE A 122 9.92 -13.08 13.77
N LEU A 123 8.97 -12.57 14.53
CA LEU A 123 8.28 -13.32 15.58
C LEU A 123 7.42 -14.43 14.95
N ARG A 124 7.24 -15.54 15.67
CA ARG A 124 6.41 -16.68 15.22
C ARG A 124 4.96 -16.27 14.97
N GLU A 125 4.45 -15.35 15.78
CA GLU A 125 3.09 -14.80 15.67
C GLU A 125 2.86 -14.12 14.31
N ASN A 126 3.88 -13.46 13.75
CA ASN A 126 3.79 -12.82 12.44
C ASN A 126 3.63 -13.86 11.32
N TRP A 127 4.34 -15.00 11.42
CA TRP A 127 4.19 -16.11 10.47
C TRP A 127 2.81 -16.76 10.56
N ILE A 128 2.32 -17.00 11.77
CA ILE A 128 0.98 -17.56 12.00
C ILE A 128 -0.06 -16.60 11.41
N GLY A 129 0.04 -15.31 11.68
CA GLY A 129 -0.85 -14.30 11.12
C GLY A 129 -0.82 -14.26 9.58
N ALA A 130 0.37 -14.33 8.97
CA ALA A 130 0.53 -14.35 7.53
C ALA A 130 -0.11 -15.60 6.90
N ILE A 131 0.09 -16.78 7.48
CA ILE A 131 -0.52 -18.03 7.01
C ILE A 131 -2.04 -17.96 7.13
N LEU A 132 -2.58 -17.51 8.26
CA LEU A 132 -4.03 -17.36 8.46
C LEU A 132 -4.64 -16.37 7.46
N ALA A 133 -3.94 -15.25 7.19
CA ALA A 133 -4.38 -14.29 6.18
C ALA A 133 -4.42 -14.92 4.77
N MET A 134 -3.40 -15.69 4.40
CA MET A 134 -3.35 -16.40 3.11
C MET A 134 -4.46 -17.44 2.98
N VAL A 135 -4.75 -18.19 4.05
CA VAL A 135 -5.88 -19.14 4.06
C VAL A 135 -7.21 -18.42 3.89
N GLY A 136 -7.43 -17.30 4.61
CA GLY A 136 -8.64 -16.49 4.45
C GLY A 136 -8.81 -15.93 3.04
N LEU A 137 -7.74 -15.41 2.44
CA LEU A 137 -7.73 -14.90 1.08
C LEU A 137 -7.96 -16.02 0.04
N TYR A 138 -7.43 -17.22 0.28
CA TYR A 138 -7.69 -18.38 -0.57
C TYR A 138 -9.19 -18.71 -0.62
N PHE A 139 -9.86 -18.74 0.53
CA PHE A 139 -11.30 -18.96 0.58
C PHE A 139 -12.10 -17.85 -0.12
N LEU A 140 -11.63 -16.62 -0.11
CA LEU A 140 -12.24 -15.52 -0.85
C LEU A 140 -12.12 -15.73 -2.36
N ALA A 141 -10.99 -16.25 -2.82
CA ALA A 141 -10.68 -16.42 -4.23
C ALA A 141 -11.11 -17.78 -4.82
N ILE A 142 -11.52 -18.76 -3.99
CA ILE A 142 -11.78 -20.14 -4.41
C ILE A 142 -12.90 -20.29 -5.46
N ASN A 143 -13.87 -19.37 -5.44
CA ASN A 143 -14.97 -19.36 -6.40
C ASN A 143 -14.62 -18.68 -7.72
N GLU A 144 -13.43 -18.09 -7.82
CA GLU A 144 -12.94 -17.44 -9.02
C GLU A 144 -12.34 -18.50 -9.97
N ALA A 145 -12.47 -18.29 -11.27
CA ALA A 145 -11.93 -19.20 -12.25
C ALA A 145 -10.40 -19.40 -12.07
N ILE A 146 -9.95 -20.64 -11.99
CA ILE A 146 -8.53 -21.02 -11.75
C ILE A 146 -7.63 -20.71 -12.95
N SER A 147 -8.16 -20.14 -14.03
CA SER A 147 -7.37 -19.75 -15.19
C SER A 147 -6.40 -18.63 -14.88
N VAL A 148 -5.11 -18.85 -15.08
CA VAL A 148 -4.09 -17.81 -14.97
C VAL A 148 -4.16 -16.94 -16.22
N ASN A 149 -4.35 -15.64 -16.03
CA ASN A 149 -4.39 -14.66 -17.12
C ASN A 149 -3.21 -13.66 -17.03
N ARG A 150 -3.09 -12.78 -18.04
CA ARG A 150 -2.00 -11.78 -18.07
C ARG A 150 -2.06 -10.81 -16.89
N GLY A 151 -3.24 -10.48 -16.41
CA GLY A 151 -3.43 -9.62 -15.24
C GLY A 151 -2.87 -10.26 -13.98
N ASP A 152 -3.09 -11.56 -13.77
CA ASP A 152 -2.59 -12.29 -12.61
C ASP A 152 -1.05 -12.28 -12.54
N VAL A 153 -0.39 -12.40 -13.70
CA VAL A 153 1.08 -12.32 -13.79
C VAL A 153 1.58 -10.91 -13.43
N ILE A 154 0.93 -9.87 -13.97
CA ILE A 154 1.28 -8.48 -13.65
C ILE A 154 1.10 -8.21 -12.16
N LEU A 155 0.01 -8.68 -11.56
CA LEU A 155 -0.25 -8.56 -10.12
C LEU A 155 0.79 -9.27 -9.28
N PHE A 156 1.22 -10.46 -9.67
CA PHE A 156 2.26 -11.18 -8.95
C PHE A 156 3.55 -10.36 -8.86
N PHE A 157 3.98 -9.75 -9.96
CA PHE A 157 5.14 -8.86 -9.93
C PHE A 157 4.88 -7.57 -9.13
N SER A 158 3.67 -7.03 -9.15
CA SER A 158 3.31 -5.87 -8.35
C SER A 158 3.44 -6.15 -6.85
N ALA A 159 3.18 -7.39 -6.38
CA ALA A 159 3.32 -7.78 -4.98
C ALA A 159 4.76 -7.64 -4.46
N PHE A 160 5.79 -7.84 -5.31
CA PHE A 160 7.18 -7.56 -4.94
C PHE A 160 7.45 -6.06 -4.79
N LEU A 161 6.86 -5.24 -5.64
CA LEU A 161 6.99 -3.77 -5.54
C LEU A 161 6.29 -3.24 -4.28
N TRP A 162 5.11 -3.78 -3.93
CA TRP A 162 4.44 -3.50 -2.67
C TRP A 162 5.32 -3.90 -1.48
N THR A 163 5.96 -5.08 -1.55
CA THR A 163 6.91 -5.54 -0.53
C THR A 163 8.08 -4.56 -0.39
N ALA A 164 8.68 -4.15 -1.49
CA ALA A 164 9.79 -3.20 -1.48
C ALA A 164 9.38 -1.85 -0.87
N GLN A 165 8.20 -1.32 -1.24
CA GLN A 165 7.65 -0.09 -0.70
C GLN A 165 7.47 -0.18 0.83
N ILE A 166 6.90 -1.27 1.34
CA ILE A 166 6.70 -1.51 2.78
C ILE A 166 8.04 -1.56 3.52
N LEU A 167 9.04 -2.27 2.97
CA LEU A 167 10.37 -2.36 3.57
C LEU A 167 11.12 -1.02 3.60
N VAL A 168 10.93 -0.18 2.57
CA VAL A 168 11.46 1.19 2.57
C VAL A 168 10.81 2.01 3.67
N ILE A 169 9.48 1.99 3.79
CA ILE A 169 8.77 2.70 4.85
C ILE A 169 9.26 2.22 6.23
N ASP A 170 9.34 0.93 6.47
CA ASP A 170 9.80 0.36 7.73
C ASP A 170 11.24 0.80 8.10
N LYS A 171 12.15 0.83 7.12
CA LYS A 171 13.53 1.31 7.31
C LYS A 171 13.60 2.77 7.77
N PHE A 172 12.67 3.58 7.33
CA PHE A 172 12.64 5.02 7.63
C PHE A 172 11.61 5.40 8.70
N ALA A 173 10.71 4.53 9.11
CA ALA A 173 9.57 4.82 10.00
C ALA A 173 9.96 5.54 11.30
N ASN A 174 11.07 5.16 11.92
CA ASN A 174 11.57 5.79 13.16
C ASN A 174 12.39 7.06 12.92
N LYS A 175 12.71 7.39 11.67
CA LYS A 175 13.63 8.48 11.29
C LYS A 175 12.92 9.65 10.64
N VAL A 176 11.67 9.49 10.27
CA VAL A 176 10.89 10.45 9.47
C VAL A 176 9.53 10.72 10.10
N ASP A 177 8.93 11.82 9.65
CA ASP A 177 7.54 12.12 9.91
C ASP A 177 6.67 11.34 8.92
N ILE A 178 5.87 10.39 9.43
CA ILE A 178 5.07 9.48 8.63
C ILE A 178 4.06 10.22 7.74
N LEU A 179 3.41 11.28 8.26
CA LEU A 179 2.42 12.04 7.47
C LEU A 179 3.07 12.78 6.29
N ILE A 180 4.27 13.33 6.49
CA ILE A 180 5.02 13.96 5.40
C ILE A 180 5.44 12.90 4.36
N ASN A 181 5.90 11.75 4.81
CA ASN A 181 6.28 10.66 3.93
C ASN A 181 5.11 10.23 3.03
N VAL A 182 3.93 10.00 3.59
CA VAL A 182 2.73 9.58 2.85
C VAL A 182 2.26 10.68 1.89
N ALA A 183 2.25 11.95 2.33
CA ALA A 183 1.87 13.07 1.46
C ALA A 183 2.81 13.24 0.25
N ILE A 184 4.11 12.97 0.42
CA ILE A 184 5.07 13.00 -0.69
C ILE A 184 4.85 11.81 -1.63
N GLN A 185 4.51 10.64 -1.12
CA GLN A 185 4.16 9.47 -1.95
C GLN A 185 2.96 9.78 -2.84
N ASP A 186 1.88 10.33 -2.29
CA ASP A 186 0.67 10.67 -3.05
C ASP A 186 0.93 11.77 -4.08
N ASN A 187 1.72 12.79 -3.75
CA ASN A 187 2.11 13.83 -4.69
C ASN A 187 2.97 13.27 -5.85
N ASN A 188 3.91 12.38 -5.55
CA ASN A 188 4.70 11.72 -6.59
C ASN A 188 3.82 10.89 -7.52
N LEU A 189 2.88 10.12 -6.97
CA LEU A 189 1.92 9.36 -7.77
C LEU A 189 1.13 10.24 -8.71
N PHE A 190 0.60 11.38 -8.24
CA PHE A 190 -0.12 12.32 -9.08
C PHE A 190 0.75 12.91 -10.18
N SER A 191 2.01 13.25 -9.91
CA SER A 191 2.92 13.87 -10.89
C SER A 191 3.44 12.91 -11.97
N PHE A 192 3.38 11.59 -11.72
CA PHE A 192 3.78 10.55 -12.68
C PHE A 192 2.61 9.97 -13.49
N LEU A 193 1.36 10.24 -13.11
CA LEU A 193 0.14 9.83 -13.81
C LEU A 193 -0.39 10.92 -14.74
#